data_d1236e33bf0c016b19887414aca3a9e4
#
_entry.id   d1236e33bf0c016b19887414aca3a9e4
#
_cell.length_a   1.000
_cell.length_b   1.000
_cell.length_c   1.000
_cell.angle_alpha   90.00
_cell.angle_beta   90.00
_cell.angle_gamma   90.00
#
_symmetry.space_group_name_H-M   'P 1'
#
loop_
_entity.id
_entity.type
_entity.pdbx_description
1 polymer ?
#
loop_
_entity_poly.entity_id
_entity_poly.type
_entity_poly.pdbx_seq_one_letter_code
_entity_poly.pdbx_strand_id
1 'polypeptide(L)'
;MDDVVILADSKEQANEYLEQITHFLADRLHLDLNRKTCIRPADRVEFVGYIVTAKDLRLRKATVRRIKSAFRGICKRYFAGEMSKEDFDRRVASYSGMIEHCRNEKIKVRLNEIYLHAKTAAQEERKAA
;
A
#
# COMPACT_ATOMS: atom_id res chain seq x y z
N MET A 1 4.82 -6.51 11.40
CA MET A 1 4.49 -5.10 11.10
C MET A 1 4.69 -4.33 12.39
N ASP A 2 5.66 -3.45 12.40
CA ASP A 2 6.23 -2.86 13.62
C ASP A 2 5.99 -1.35 13.69
N ASP A 3 5.26 -0.81 12.70
CA ASP A 3 4.93 0.60 12.64
C ASP A 3 3.70 0.91 13.49
N VAL A 4 3.80 1.90 14.37
CA VAL A 4 2.74 2.40 15.23
C VAL A 4 2.59 3.90 15.03
N VAL A 5 1.37 4.40 15.02
CA VAL A 5 1.05 5.83 15.03
C VAL A 5 0.20 6.12 16.26
N ILE A 6 0.61 7.12 17.02
CA ILE A 6 -0.09 7.57 18.23
C ILE A 6 -0.44 9.04 18.04
N LEU A 7 -1.69 9.38 18.27
CA LEU A 7 -2.18 10.76 18.25
C LEU A 7 -2.15 11.34 19.66
N ALA A 8 -1.74 12.59 19.76
CA ALA A 8 -1.72 13.36 21.01
C ALA A 8 -2.30 14.75 20.76
N ASP A 9 -2.87 15.35 21.80
CA ASP A 9 -3.52 16.65 21.72
C ASP A 9 -2.51 17.81 21.71
N SER A 10 -1.30 17.56 22.22
CA SER A 10 -0.21 18.54 22.23
C SER A 10 1.15 17.88 21.96
N LYS A 11 2.13 18.72 21.65
CA LYS A 11 3.51 18.26 21.48
C LYS A 11 4.11 17.78 22.81
N GLU A 12 3.76 18.39 23.90
CA GLU A 12 4.18 18.03 25.26
C GLU A 12 3.68 16.62 25.58
N GLN A 13 2.41 16.34 25.37
CA GLN A 13 1.82 15.01 25.56
C GLN A 13 2.44 13.97 24.62
N ALA A 14 2.74 14.34 23.38
CA ALA A 14 3.43 13.43 22.46
C ALA A 14 4.84 13.06 22.94
N ASN A 15 5.57 14.00 23.54
CA ASN A 15 6.87 13.73 24.14
C ASN A 15 6.76 12.82 25.37
N GLU A 16 5.78 13.02 26.22
CA GLU A 16 5.51 12.15 27.38
C GLU A 16 5.21 10.72 26.92
N TYR A 17 4.38 10.54 25.90
CA TYR A 17 4.10 9.22 25.34
C TYR A 17 5.36 8.56 24.75
N LEU A 18 6.17 9.32 24.04
CA LEU A 18 7.41 8.82 23.45
C LEU A 18 8.36 8.34 24.56
N GLU A 19 8.52 9.07 25.64
CA GLU A 19 9.34 8.71 26.79
C GLU A 19 8.82 7.43 27.47
N GLN A 20 7.52 7.37 27.79
CA GLN A 20 6.90 6.19 28.40
C GLN A 20 7.06 4.94 27.53
N ILE A 21 6.85 5.06 26.23
CA ILE A 21 6.99 3.93 25.28
C ILE A 21 8.45 3.50 25.19
N THR A 22 9.39 4.43 25.16
CA THR A 22 10.82 4.12 25.12
C THR A 22 11.24 3.32 26.35
N HIS A 23 10.85 3.76 27.52
CA HIS A 23 11.12 3.03 28.78
C HIS A 23 10.46 1.65 28.80
N PHE A 24 9.18 1.58 28.41
CA PHE A 24 8.46 0.30 28.35
C PHE A 24 9.13 -0.71 27.40
N LEU A 25 9.50 -0.27 26.21
CA LEU A 25 10.15 -1.13 25.22
C LEU A 25 11.52 -1.63 25.72
N ALA A 26 12.33 -0.74 26.30
CA ALA A 26 13.63 -1.10 26.83
C ALA A 26 13.52 -2.06 28.03
N ASP A 27 12.69 -1.72 29.01
CA ASP A 27 12.63 -2.43 30.30
C ASP A 27 11.88 -3.76 30.21
N ARG A 28 10.82 -3.82 29.40
CA ARG A 28 9.94 -4.99 29.34
C ARG A 28 10.19 -5.90 28.16
N LEU A 29 10.62 -5.35 27.05
CA LEU A 29 10.75 -6.10 25.80
C LEU A 29 12.20 -6.17 25.28
N HIS A 30 13.12 -5.44 25.89
CA HIS A 30 14.52 -5.31 25.45
C HIS A 30 14.61 -4.87 23.97
N LEU A 31 13.75 -3.92 23.58
CA LEU A 31 13.66 -3.37 22.23
C LEU A 31 13.98 -1.87 22.23
N ASP A 32 14.61 -1.42 21.16
CA ASP A 32 14.87 0.00 20.92
C ASP A 32 13.95 0.56 19.85
N LEU A 33 13.58 1.82 20.00
CA LEU A 33 12.84 2.54 18.95
C LEU A 33 13.72 2.75 17.72
N ASN A 34 13.08 2.65 16.55
CA ASN A 34 13.76 2.94 15.29
C ASN A 34 14.18 4.42 15.24
N ARG A 35 15.37 4.70 14.68
CA ARG A 35 15.90 6.08 14.47
C ARG A 35 14.99 6.97 13.65
N LYS A 36 14.01 6.42 12.92
CA LYS A 36 12.99 7.16 12.17
C LYS A 36 11.79 7.57 13.01
N THR A 37 11.71 7.12 14.27
CA THR A 37 10.65 7.55 15.19
C THR A 37 10.71 9.06 15.39
N CYS A 38 9.59 9.73 15.21
CA CYS A 38 9.55 11.19 15.26
C CYS A 38 8.15 11.69 15.61
N ILE A 39 8.10 12.84 16.26
CA ILE A 39 6.88 13.60 16.52
C ILE A 39 6.68 14.59 15.38
N ARG A 40 5.48 14.62 14.80
CA ARG A 40 5.11 15.50 13.69
C ARG A 40 3.68 16.03 13.88
N PRO A 41 3.33 17.17 13.27
CA PRO A 41 1.92 17.59 13.17
C PRO A 41 1.07 16.49 12.50
N ALA A 42 -0.16 16.33 12.96
CA ALA A 42 -1.08 15.28 12.50
C ALA A 42 -1.91 15.67 11.26
N ASP A 43 -1.53 16.75 10.56
CA ASP A 43 -2.18 17.22 9.34
C ASP A 43 -2.05 16.23 8.18
N ARG A 44 -0.93 15.48 8.15
CA ARG A 44 -0.64 14.46 7.15
C ARG A 44 0.22 13.35 7.75
N VAL A 45 -0.34 12.15 7.83
CA VAL A 45 0.34 10.96 8.32
C VAL A 45 0.54 9.94 7.19
N GLU A 46 1.76 9.44 7.02
CA GLU A 46 2.03 8.31 6.13
C GLU A 46 2.12 7.02 6.95
N PHE A 47 1.18 6.11 6.71
CA PHE A 47 1.09 4.86 7.46
C PHE A 47 0.65 3.70 6.57
N VAL A 48 1.32 2.56 6.67
CA VAL A 48 1.02 1.30 5.96
C VAL A 48 0.77 1.48 4.45
N GLY A 49 1.52 2.39 3.82
CA GLY A 49 1.39 2.65 2.38
C GLY A 49 0.32 3.65 2.00
N TYR A 50 -0.37 4.24 2.98
CA TYR A 50 -1.36 5.28 2.79
C TYR A 50 -0.83 6.65 3.22
N ILE A 51 -1.50 7.68 2.75
CA ILE A 51 -1.42 9.06 3.23
C ILE A 51 -2.79 9.38 3.82
N VAL A 52 -2.82 9.64 5.12
CA VAL A 52 -4.01 9.98 5.88
C VAL A 52 -3.99 11.47 6.17
N THR A 53 -5.06 12.16 5.88
CA THR A 53 -5.31 13.55 6.26
C THR A 53 -6.70 13.67 6.90
N ALA A 54 -7.04 14.77 7.52
CA ALA A 54 -8.37 15.00 8.09
C ALA A 54 -9.52 14.88 7.04
N LYS A 55 -9.21 15.06 5.75
CA LYS A 55 -10.21 15.12 4.68
C LYS A 55 -10.22 13.87 3.78
N ASP A 56 -9.14 13.07 3.79
CA ASP A 56 -8.90 12.18 2.67
C ASP A 56 -7.91 11.07 3.03
N LEU A 57 -8.13 9.89 2.45
CA LEU A 57 -7.24 8.74 2.50
C LEU A 57 -6.76 8.42 1.09
N ARG A 58 -5.44 8.45 0.87
CA ARG A 58 -4.82 8.18 -0.43
C ARG A 58 -3.69 7.17 -0.33
N LEU A 59 -3.47 6.41 -1.39
CA LEU A 59 -2.26 5.59 -1.52
C LEU A 59 -1.02 6.47 -1.77
N ARG A 60 0.10 6.11 -1.15
CA ARG A 60 1.41 6.71 -1.45
C ARG A 60 1.77 6.49 -2.92
N LYS A 61 2.47 7.44 -3.53
CA LYS A 61 2.96 7.31 -4.92
C LYS A 61 3.81 6.05 -5.14
N ALA A 62 4.62 5.67 -4.16
CA ALA A 62 5.42 4.45 -4.22
C ALA A 62 4.53 3.19 -4.21
N THR A 63 3.49 3.15 -3.36
CA THR A 63 2.51 2.06 -3.31
C THR A 63 1.77 1.93 -4.63
N VAL A 64 1.30 3.05 -5.21
CA VAL A 64 0.65 3.06 -6.53
C VAL A 64 1.56 2.51 -7.62
N ARG A 65 2.84 2.91 -7.65
CA ARG A 65 3.82 2.39 -8.62
C ARG A 65 4.02 0.90 -8.45
N ARG A 66 4.17 0.41 -7.23
CA ARG A 66 4.32 -1.01 -6.91
C ARG A 66 3.11 -1.83 -7.35
N ILE A 67 1.89 -1.37 -7.05
CA ILE A 67 0.65 -2.03 -7.49
C ILE A 67 0.60 -2.12 -9.01
N LYS A 68 0.84 -1.03 -9.74
CA LYS A 68 0.82 -1.03 -11.21
C LYS A 68 1.87 -1.98 -11.81
N SER A 69 3.07 -2.01 -11.25
CA SER A 69 4.14 -2.91 -11.72
C SER A 69 3.78 -4.38 -11.47
N ALA A 70 3.35 -4.70 -10.26
CA ALA A 70 2.94 -6.06 -9.92
C ALA A 70 1.72 -6.53 -10.74
N PHE A 71 0.75 -5.63 -10.96
CA PHE A 71 -0.43 -5.94 -11.76
C PHE A 71 -0.10 -6.24 -13.22
N ARG A 72 0.84 -5.50 -13.83
CA ARG A 72 1.35 -5.85 -15.18
C ARG A 72 1.95 -7.25 -15.21
N GLY A 73 2.74 -7.60 -14.21
CA GLY A 73 3.37 -8.93 -14.10
C GLY A 73 2.33 -10.05 -14.00
N ILE A 74 1.30 -9.90 -13.18
CA ILE A 74 0.25 -10.92 -13.05
C ILE A 74 -0.62 -11.02 -14.31
N CYS A 75 -0.96 -9.89 -14.97
CA CYS A 75 -1.68 -9.92 -16.24
C CYS A 75 -0.88 -10.67 -17.33
N LYS A 76 0.42 -10.37 -17.45
CA LYS A 76 1.30 -11.05 -18.42
C LYS A 76 1.29 -12.57 -18.19
N ARG A 77 1.51 -13.02 -16.96
CA ARG A 77 1.53 -14.45 -16.59
C ARG A 77 0.17 -15.12 -16.82
N TYR A 78 -0.92 -14.44 -16.51
CA TYR A 78 -2.26 -14.96 -16.70
C TYR A 78 -2.58 -15.19 -18.19
N PHE A 79 -2.31 -14.21 -19.03
CA PHE A 79 -2.56 -14.34 -20.48
C PHE A 79 -1.56 -15.25 -21.19
N ALA A 80 -0.37 -15.46 -20.64
CA ALA A 80 0.57 -16.48 -21.09
C ALA A 80 0.17 -17.93 -20.69
N GLY A 81 -0.87 -18.08 -19.87
CA GLY A 81 -1.29 -19.41 -19.37
C GLY A 81 -0.44 -19.93 -18.20
N GLU A 82 0.42 -19.11 -17.63
CA GLU A 82 1.30 -19.46 -16.51
C GLU A 82 0.63 -19.29 -15.12
N MET A 83 -0.63 -18.89 -15.10
CA MET A 83 -1.37 -18.61 -13.86
C MET A 83 -2.83 -19.06 -14.03
N SER A 84 -3.39 -19.74 -13.02
CA SER A 84 -4.79 -20.11 -13.00
C SER A 84 -5.70 -18.89 -12.85
N LYS A 85 -6.97 -19.04 -13.24
CA LYS A 85 -7.96 -17.97 -13.07
C LYS A 85 -8.18 -17.66 -11.58
N GLU A 86 -8.23 -18.67 -10.72
CA GLU A 86 -8.43 -18.50 -9.29
C GLU A 86 -7.29 -17.73 -8.64
N ASP A 87 -6.04 -18.02 -9.01
CA ASP A 87 -4.86 -17.28 -8.50
C ASP A 87 -4.84 -15.83 -9.01
N PHE A 88 -5.23 -15.62 -10.27
CA PHE A 88 -5.36 -14.29 -10.82
C PHE A 88 -6.42 -13.49 -10.05
N ASP A 89 -7.63 -14.02 -9.90
CA ASP A 89 -8.75 -13.36 -9.22
C ASP A 89 -8.41 -13.04 -7.76
N ARG A 90 -7.76 -13.96 -7.04
CA ARG A 90 -7.28 -13.75 -5.66
C ARG A 90 -6.30 -12.59 -5.54
N ARG A 91 -5.35 -12.47 -6.47
CA ARG A 91 -4.37 -11.37 -6.50
C ARG A 91 -5.03 -10.04 -6.86
N VAL A 92 -5.96 -10.04 -7.80
CA VAL A 92 -6.76 -8.85 -8.17
C VAL A 92 -7.58 -8.37 -7.00
N ALA A 93 -8.27 -9.27 -6.29
CA ALA A 93 -9.06 -8.94 -5.10
C ALA A 93 -8.22 -8.27 -4.00
N SER A 94 -6.98 -8.74 -3.78
CA SER A 94 -6.05 -8.12 -2.83
C SER A 94 -5.72 -6.66 -3.19
N TYR A 95 -5.49 -6.35 -4.46
CA TYR A 95 -5.25 -4.96 -4.89
C TYR A 95 -6.53 -4.12 -4.85
N SER A 96 -7.67 -4.70 -5.21
CA SER A 96 -8.96 -4.02 -5.13
C SER A 96 -9.28 -3.59 -3.70
N GLY A 97 -9.09 -4.46 -2.71
CA GLY A 97 -9.26 -4.13 -1.30
C GLY A 97 -8.38 -2.96 -0.83
N MET A 98 -7.11 -2.90 -1.28
CA MET A 98 -6.24 -1.76 -0.96
C MET A 98 -6.71 -0.44 -1.57
N ILE A 99 -7.34 -0.48 -2.75
CA ILE A 99 -7.76 0.71 -3.51
C ILE A 99 -9.15 1.19 -3.05
N GLU A 100 -10.01 0.28 -2.63
CA GLU A 100 -11.40 0.55 -2.29
C GLU A 100 -11.56 1.54 -1.14
N HIS A 101 -10.65 1.48 -0.16
CA HIS A 101 -10.62 2.41 0.97
C HIS A 101 -10.13 3.82 0.64
N CYS A 102 -9.72 4.06 -0.63
CA CYS A 102 -9.11 5.31 -1.06
C CYS A 102 -9.92 6.00 -2.14
N ARG A 103 -9.97 7.32 -2.15
CA ARG A 103 -10.48 8.11 -3.28
C ARG A 103 -9.50 8.08 -4.47
N ASN A 104 -9.39 6.93 -5.15
CA ASN A 104 -8.42 6.72 -6.22
C ASN A 104 -9.03 6.13 -7.51
N GLU A 105 -10.10 6.75 -8.02
CA GLU A 105 -10.71 6.31 -9.29
C GLU A 105 -9.69 6.21 -10.43
N LYS A 106 -8.73 7.13 -10.49
CA LYS A 106 -7.66 7.12 -11.50
C LYS A 106 -6.81 5.85 -11.51
N ILE A 107 -6.64 5.18 -10.36
CA ILE A 107 -5.88 3.94 -10.33
C ILE A 107 -6.70 2.77 -10.88
N LYS A 108 -8.00 2.73 -10.58
CA LYS A 108 -8.91 1.69 -11.10
C LYS A 108 -8.94 1.75 -12.64
N VAL A 109 -9.11 2.94 -13.21
CA VAL A 109 -9.05 3.14 -14.67
C VAL A 109 -7.70 2.65 -15.22
N ARG A 110 -6.60 3.02 -14.59
CA ARG A 110 -5.27 2.62 -15.06
C ARG A 110 -5.00 1.12 -14.96
N LEU A 111 -5.51 0.43 -13.96
CA LEU A 111 -5.41 -1.03 -13.88
C LEU A 111 -6.24 -1.70 -14.98
N ASN A 112 -7.44 -1.18 -15.27
CA ASN A 112 -8.23 -1.69 -16.38
C ASN A 112 -7.53 -1.52 -17.74
N GLU A 113 -6.90 -0.38 -18.00
CA GLU A 113 -6.07 -0.18 -19.19
C GLU A 113 -4.93 -1.18 -19.30
N ILE A 114 -4.24 -1.46 -18.20
CA ILE A 114 -3.16 -2.45 -18.14
C ILE A 114 -3.69 -3.85 -18.48
N TYR A 115 -4.84 -4.22 -17.94
CA TYR A 115 -5.49 -5.50 -18.21
C TYR A 115 -5.86 -5.64 -19.69
N LEU A 116 -6.54 -4.63 -20.26
CA LEU A 116 -6.95 -4.64 -21.66
C LEU A 116 -5.75 -4.72 -22.60
N HIS A 117 -4.72 -3.93 -22.35
CA HIS A 117 -3.48 -3.96 -23.13
C HIS A 117 -2.81 -5.35 -23.12
N ALA A 118 -2.69 -5.96 -21.94
CA ALA A 118 -2.11 -7.29 -21.82
C ALA A 118 -2.96 -8.38 -22.54
N LYS A 119 -4.30 -8.25 -22.49
CA LYS A 119 -5.23 -9.13 -23.20
C LYS A 119 -5.06 -9.03 -24.71
N THR A 120 -5.00 -7.81 -25.22
CA THR A 120 -4.85 -7.56 -26.67
C THR A 120 -3.52 -8.10 -27.19
N ALA A 121 -2.41 -7.81 -26.50
CA ALA A 121 -1.10 -8.31 -26.86
C ALA A 121 -1.04 -9.84 -26.93
N ALA A 122 -1.61 -10.53 -25.95
CA ALA A 122 -1.67 -12.00 -25.96
C ALA A 122 -2.54 -12.57 -27.08
N GLN A 123 -3.58 -11.84 -27.51
CA GLN A 123 -4.40 -12.25 -28.65
C GLN A 123 -3.67 -12.08 -29.99
N GLU A 124 -2.88 -11.02 -30.13
CA GLU A 124 -2.04 -10.78 -31.31
C GLU A 124 -0.95 -11.82 -31.44
N GLU A 125 -0.24 -12.16 -30.35
CA GLU A 125 0.76 -13.22 -30.31
C GLU A 125 0.19 -14.59 -30.74
N ARG A 126 -1.02 -14.93 -30.26
CA ARG A 126 -1.71 -16.18 -30.65
C ARG A 126 -2.16 -16.24 -32.11
N LYS A 127 -2.38 -15.08 -32.74
CA LYS A 127 -2.73 -15.01 -34.17
C LYS A 127 -1.52 -15.06 -35.10
N ALA A 128 -0.36 -14.69 -34.56
CA ALA A 128 0.90 -14.66 -35.28
C ALA A 128 1.68 -16.01 -35.21
N ALA A 129 1.31 -16.86 -34.27
CA ALA A 129 1.88 -18.21 -34.08
C ALA A 129 1.10 -19.29 -34.84
#